data_635192007bbab450b701aecb19233e0b
#
_entry.id   635192007bbab450b701aecb19233e0b
#
_cell.length_a   1.000
_cell.length_b   1.000
_cell.length_c   1.000
_cell.angle_alpha   90.00
_cell.angle_beta   90.00
_cell.angle_gamma   90.00
#
_symmetry.space_group_name_H-M   'P 1'
#
loop_
_entity.id
_entity.type
_entity.pdbx_description
1 polymer ?
#
loop_
_entity_poly.entity_id
_entity_poly.type
_entity_poly.pdbx_seq_one_letter_code
_entity_poly.pdbx_strand_id
1 'polypeptide(L)'
;SFKKALQMCAEVFHHLKAVLKNKGYSTSVGDEGGYAPNLKSNEEAIETILEAVVKAGYEPGKDIMLAIDAASTEMYEAAKANGEEGRYLFWKSGRSLSADEMIDFWEKLCKEYPIISLEDGLAEEDWFGWQKLTERLGRKVQLVGDDLFVTNTQRLARGIHEKAGNSILIKVNQIGTLTETLEAVEMANRAGMTAIVSHRSGETEDVTIADLAVAVNAGQVKTGAPSRTDRVAKYNQLLRIEEELGLMAEYPGENAFFNLRSEERRVGKE
;
A
#
# COMPACT_ATOMS: atom_id res chain seq x y z
N SER A 1 -14.27 13.95 -0.24
CA SER A 1 -15.25 12.88 -0.01
C SER A 1 -14.75 11.58 -0.61
N PHE A 2 -15.17 10.45 -0.04
CA PHE A 2 -14.85 9.13 -0.58
C PHE A 2 -15.38 8.95 -2.01
N LYS A 3 -16.60 9.41 -2.28
CA LYS A 3 -17.17 9.40 -3.62
C LYS A 3 -16.28 10.07 -4.66
N LYS A 4 -15.68 11.22 -4.32
CA LYS A 4 -14.77 11.91 -5.23
C LYS A 4 -13.47 11.13 -5.43
N ALA A 5 -12.90 10.57 -4.37
CA ALA A 5 -11.71 9.75 -4.45
C ALA A 5 -11.93 8.51 -5.33
N LEU A 6 -13.05 7.80 -5.16
CA LEU A 6 -13.40 6.64 -5.98
C LEU A 6 -13.60 7.04 -7.46
N GLN A 7 -14.25 8.18 -7.74
CA GLN A 7 -14.37 8.72 -9.09
C GLN A 7 -12.99 8.91 -9.72
N MET A 8 -12.07 9.58 -9.02
CA MET A 8 -10.71 9.84 -9.51
C MET A 8 -9.98 8.54 -9.82
N CYS A 9 -10.03 7.57 -8.91
CA CYS A 9 -9.41 6.25 -9.12
C CYS A 9 -10.01 5.51 -10.32
N ALA A 10 -11.35 5.55 -10.51
CA ALA A 10 -12.02 4.92 -11.64
C ALA A 10 -11.63 5.60 -12.97
N GLU A 11 -11.55 6.92 -13.02
CA GLU A 11 -11.12 7.67 -14.21
C GLU A 11 -9.67 7.34 -14.57
N VAL A 12 -8.76 7.32 -13.58
CA VAL A 12 -7.36 6.89 -13.79
C VAL A 12 -7.28 5.46 -14.30
N PHE A 13 -8.06 4.53 -13.71
CA PHE A 13 -8.11 3.14 -14.14
C PHE A 13 -8.55 3.00 -15.63
N HIS A 14 -9.56 3.75 -16.06
CA HIS A 14 -10.00 3.74 -17.46
C HIS A 14 -8.96 4.36 -18.41
N HIS A 15 -8.32 5.46 -18.01
CA HIS A 15 -7.22 6.05 -18.78
C HIS A 15 -6.01 5.11 -18.87
N LEU A 16 -5.70 4.38 -17.79
CA LEU A 16 -4.61 3.39 -17.78
C LEU A 16 -4.85 2.29 -18.81
N LYS A 17 -6.10 1.83 -18.96
CA LYS A 17 -6.46 0.89 -20.04
C LYS A 17 -6.09 1.41 -21.42
N ALA A 18 -6.43 2.67 -21.69
CA ALA A 18 -6.13 3.30 -22.97
C ALA A 18 -4.61 3.47 -23.18
N VAL A 19 -3.87 3.87 -22.14
CA VAL A 19 -2.40 4.00 -22.18
C VAL A 19 -1.76 2.66 -22.52
N LEU A 20 -2.11 1.59 -21.78
CA LEU A 20 -1.58 0.25 -22.02
C LEU A 20 -1.89 -0.25 -23.43
N LYS A 21 -3.13 -0.09 -23.90
CA LYS A 21 -3.54 -0.47 -25.25
C LYS A 21 -2.74 0.27 -26.33
N ASN A 22 -2.53 1.58 -26.16
CA ASN A 22 -1.76 2.39 -27.10
C ASN A 22 -0.28 2.01 -27.14
N LYS A 23 0.27 1.52 -26.03
CA LYS A 23 1.64 0.99 -25.94
C LYS A 23 1.74 -0.48 -26.43
N GLY A 24 0.64 -1.10 -26.81
CA GLY A 24 0.59 -2.50 -27.28
C GLY A 24 0.66 -3.54 -26.17
N TYR A 25 0.40 -3.14 -24.91
CA TYR A 25 0.37 -4.03 -23.76
C TYR A 25 -1.01 -4.69 -23.55
N SER A 26 -1.00 -5.83 -22.85
CA SER A 26 -2.23 -6.50 -22.40
C SER A 26 -3.01 -5.59 -21.44
N THR A 27 -4.34 -5.63 -21.57
CA THR A 27 -5.27 -4.99 -20.63
C THR A 27 -6.10 -6.03 -19.86
N SER A 28 -5.63 -7.27 -19.80
CA SER A 28 -6.17 -8.29 -18.91
C SER A 28 -5.93 -7.91 -17.46
N VAL A 29 -6.89 -8.25 -16.60
CA VAL A 29 -6.79 -7.96 -15.17
C VAL A 29 -6.38 -9.21 -14.40
N GLY A 30 -5.63 -8.99 -13.31
CA GLY A 30 -5.28 -10.02 -12.34
C GLY A 30 -6.39 -10.23 -11.32
N ASP A 31 -6.10 -11.02 -10.30
CA ASP A 31 -7.05 -11.41 -9.26
C ASP A 31 -7.58 -10.21 -8.46
N GLU A 32 -6.78 -9.21 -8.24
CA GLU A 32 -7.16 -7.99 -7.53
C GLU A 32 -7.78 -6.90 -8.42
N GLY A 33 -8.11 -7.23 -9.68
CA GLY A 33 -8.80 -6.36 -10.63
C GLY A 33 -7.89 -5.35 -11.35
N GLY A 34 -6.63 -5.23 -10.97
CA GLY A 34 -5.64 -4.37 -11.63
C GLY A 34 -5.15 -4.97 -12.96
N TYR A 35 -4.65 -4.12 -13.87
CA TYR A 35 -4.02 -4.60 -15.10
C TYR A 35 -2.69 -5.31 -14.79
N ALA A 36 -2.44 -6.40 -15.51
CA ALA A 36 -1.25 -7.25 -15.37
C ALA A 36 -0.44 -7.31 -16.68
N PRO A 37 0.07 -6.19 -17.22
CA PRO A 37 0.88 -6.17 -18.42
C PRO A 37 2.30 -6.68 -18.12
N ASN A 38 2.95 -7.26 -19.13
CA ASN A 38 4.36 -7.62 -19.04
C ASN A 38 5.24 -6.41 -19.36
N LEU A 39 5.42 -5.51 -18.38
CA LEU A 39 6.25 -4.31 -18.51
C LEU A 39 7.75 -4.67 -18.41
N LYS A 40 8.60 -3.77 -18.88
CA LYS A 40 10.05 -4.00 -18.97
C LYS A 40 10.78 -3.77 -17.64
N SER A 41 10.30 -2.83 -16.84
CA SER A 41 10.90 -2.46 -15.55
C SER A 41 9.86 -1.99 -14.54
N ASN A 42 10.28 -1.81 -13.30
CA ASN A 42 9.45 -1.25 -12.23
C ASN A 42 9.14 0.23 -12.51
N GLU A 43 10.12 0.97 -13.00
CA GLU A 43 9.96 2.38 -13.37
C GLU A 43 8.93 2.55 -14.49
N GLU A 44 8.94 1.67 -15.51
CA GLU A 44 7.93 1.70 -16.58
C GLU A 44 6.51 1.50 -16.04
N ALA A 45 6.34 0.68 -14.99
CA ALA A 45 5.03 0.51 -14.34
C ALA A 45 4.57 1.82 -13.67
N ILE A 46 5.45 2.44 -12.90
CA ILE A 46 5.20 3.72 -12.25
C ILE A 46 4.87 4.81 -13.28
N GLU A 47 5.72 4.98 -14.29
CA GLU A 47 5.55 6.00 -15.34
C GLU A 47 4.27 5.81 -16.15
N THR A 48 3.88 4.55 -16.40
CA THR A 48 2.65 4.23 -17.14
C THR A 48 1.40 4.62 -16.31
N ILE A 49 1.43 4.43 -14.99
CA ILE A 49 0.36 4.88 -14.09
C ILE A 49 0.32 6.40 -14.03
N LEU A 50 1.47 7.06 -13.89
CA LEU A 50 1.54 8.52 -13.83
C LEU A 50 1.07 9.17 -15.14
N GLU A 51 1.37 8.56 -16.29
CA GLU A 51 0.80 8.99 -17.58
C GLU A 51 -0.73 8.91 -17.59
N ALA A 52 -1.31 7.86 -17.01
CA ALA A 52 -2.75 7.71 -16.92
C ALA A 52 -3.37 8.75 -15.96
N VAL A 53 -2.70 9.07 -14.84
CA VAL A 53 -3.12 10.12 -13.91
C VAL A 53 -3.22 11.48 -14.62
N VAL A 54 -2.17 11.86 -15.37
CA VAL A 54 -2.15 13.11 -16.15
C VAL A 54 -3.22 13.12 -17.23
N LYS A 55 -3.42 12.00 -17.94
CA LYS A 55 -4.47 11.88 -18.97
C LYS A 55 -5.89 11.95 -18.40
N ALA A 56 -6.08 11.54 -17.15
CA ALA A 56 -7.34 11.70 -16.43
C ALA A 56 -7.59 13.13 -15.95
N GLY A 57 -6.62 14.02 -16.12
CA GLY A 57 -6.72 15.44 -15.74
C GLY A 57 -6.31 15.72 -14.30
N TYR A 58 -5.57 14.80 -13.66
CA TYR A 58 -5.10 14.93 -12.28
C TYR A 58 -3.59 15.18 -12.22
N GLU A 59 -3.16 15.80 -11.13
CA GLU A 59 -1.75 16.13 -10.86
C GLU A 59 -1.11 15.06 -9.97
N PRO A 60 -0.10 14.30 -10.48
CA PRO A 60 0.64 13.35 -9.67
C PRO A 60 1.33 14.04 -8.48
N GLY A 61 1.25 13.41 -7.32
CA GLY A 61 1.86 13.93 -6.10
C GLY A 61 1.03 14.99 -5.36
N LYS A 62 -0.12 15.38 -5.93
CA LYS A 62 -1.06 16.31 -5.31
C LYS A 62 -2.47 15.72 -5.25
N ASP A 63 -3.03 15.35 -6.40
CA ASP A 63 -4.36 14.74 -6.46
C ASP A 63 -4.29 13.23 -6.24
N ILE A 64 -3.26 12.59 -6.79
CA ILE A 64 -3.02 11.14 -6.72
C ILE A 64 -1.57 10.89 -6.29
N MET A 65 -1.42 10.09 -5.24
CA MET A 65 -0.14 9.53 -4.78
C MET A 65 -0.07 8.05 -5.13
N LEU A 66 1.13 7.48 -5.11
CA LEU A 66 1.35 6.06 -5.37
C LEU A 66 1.60 5.30 -4.07
N ALA A 67 1.07 4.09 -3.99
CA ALA A 67 1.40 3.09 -2.99
C ALA A 67 1.91 1.83 -3.70
N ILE A 68 2.99 1.26 -3.20
CA ILE A 68 3.64 0.08 -3.78
C ILE A 68 3.56 -1.05 -2.77
N ASP A 69 3.12 -2.22 -3.22
CA ASP A 69 3.31 -3.50 -2.56
C ASP A 69 4.42 -4.25 -3.30
N ALA A 70 5.56 -4.38 -2.66
CA ALA A 70 6.78 -4.93 -3.28
C ALA A 70 6.89 -6.45 -3.14
N ALA A 71 6.21 -7.04 -2.15
CA ALA A 71 6.27 -8.46 -1.83
C ALA A 71 7.71 -9.01 -1.84
N SER A 72 8.63 -8.29 -1.16
CA SER A 72 10.09 -8.53 -1.30
C SER A 72 10.57 -9.87 -0.72
N THR A 73 9.75 -10.56 0.07
CA THR A 73 10.05 -11.92 0.54
C THR A 73 10.23 -12.88 -0.63
N GLU A 74 9.44 -12.74 -1.72
CA GLU A 74 9.61 -13.57 -2.93
C GLU A 74 10.97 -13.34 -3.60
N MET A 75 11.44 -12.09 -3.65
CA MET A 75 12.76 -11.75 -4.19
C MET A 75 13.88 -12.33 -3.33
N TYR A 76 13.70 -12.33 -2.02
CA TYR A 76 14.66 -12.88 -1.04
C TYR A 76 14.76 -14.39 -1.16
N GLU A 77 13.65 -15.11 -1.19
CA GLU A 77 13.60 -16.56 -1.34
C GLU A 77 14.12 -16.99 -2.73
N ALA A 78 13.86 -16.23 -3.78
CA ALA A 78 14.43 -16.49 -5.10
C ALA A 78 15.96 -16.34 -5.12
N ALA A 79 16.53 -15.35 -4.45
CA ALA A 79 17.97 -15.20 -4.30
C ALA A 79 18.58 -16.36 -3.52
N LYS A 80 17.97 -16.75 -2.40
CA LYS A 80 18.38 -17.87 -1.58
C LYS A 80 18.36 -19.20 -2.35
N ALA A 81 17.32 -19.44 -3.17
CA ALA A 81 17.24 -20.62 -4.03
C ALA A 81 18.37 -20.68 -5.07
N ASN A 82 18.90 -19.52 -5.47
CA ASN A 82 20.07 -19.40 -6.36
C ASN A 82 21.42 -19.42 -5.62
N GLY A 83 21.42 -19.66 -4.29
CA GLY A 83 22.65 -19.70 -3.47
C GLY A 83 23.14 -18.32 -3.01
N GLU A 84 22.34 -17.28 -3.15
CA GLU A 84 22.65 -15.90 -2.76
C GLU A 84 21.88 -15.51 -1.49
N GLU A 85 22.15 -16.18 -0.39
CA GLU A 85 21.48 -15.95 0.89
C GLU A 85 21.70 -14.50 1.38
N GLY A 86 20.63 -13.88 1.93
CA GLY A 86 20.66 -12.50 2.42
C GLY A 86 20.57 -11.44 1.33
N ARG A 87 20.20 -11.82 0.11
CA ARG A 87 20.05 -10.91 -1.01
C ARG A 87 18.61 -10.93 -1.59
N TYR A 88 18.36 -10.04 -2.51
CA TYR A 88 17.06 -9.83 -3.17
C TYR A 88 17.25 -9.92 -4.68
N LEU A 89 16.65 -10.89 -5.34
CA LEU A 89 16.79 -11.13 -6.77
C LEU A 89 15.66 -10.48 -7.57
N PHE A 90 16.02 -9.55 -8.43
CA PHE A 90 15.13 -9.01 -9.47
C PHE A 90 15.19 -9.94 -10.69
N TRP A 91 14.31 -10.92 -10.77
CA TRP A 91 14.36 -11.99 -11.78
C TRP A 91 14.32 -11.50 -13.22
N LYS A 92 13.64 -10.37 -13.55
CA LYS A 92 13.62 -9.82 -14.91
C LYS A 92 14.96 -9.26 -15.35
N SER A 93 15.70 -8.62 -14.48
CA SER A 93 16.99 -8.00 -14.77
C SER A 93 18.18 -8.89 -14.39
N GLY A 94 17.95 -9.93 -13.59
CA GLY A 94 19.01 -10.76 -13.00
C GLY A 94 19.87 -10.03 -11.96
N ARG A 95 19.45 -8.81 -11.53
CA ARG A 95 20.17 -8.06 -10.49
C ARG A 95 19.87 -8.68 -9.13
N SER A 96 20.93 -8.88 -8.34
CA SER A 96 20.84 -9.31 -6.96
C SER A 96 21.36 -8.19 -6.06
N LEU A 97 20.55 -7.74 -5.11
CA LEU A 97 20.82 -6.62 -4.22
C LEU A 97 20.92 -7.08 -2.78
N SER A 98 21.84 -6.51 -2.00
CA SER A 98 21.84 -6.61 -0.55
C SER A 98 20.67 -5.79 0.05
N ALA A 99 20.41 -5.96 1.36
CA ALA A 99 19.40 -5.14 2.05
C ALA A 99 19.70 -3.63 1.95
N ASP A 100 20.96 -3.24 2.11
CA ASP A 100 21.36 -1.83 1.99
C ASP A 100 21.14 -1.30 0.56
N GLU A 101 21.48 -2.08 -0.47
CA GLU A 101 21.22 -1.71 -1.86
C GLU A 101 19.72 -1.68 -2.20
N MET A 102 18.88 -2.54 -1.56
CA MET A 102 17.42 -2.44 -1.66
C MET A 102 16.89 -1.17 -1.04
N ILE A 103 17.41 -0.76 0.11
CA ILE A 103 17.03 0.49 0.76
C ILE A 103 17.41 1.69 -0.12
N ASP A 104 18.61 1.69 -0.71
CA ASP A 104 19.03 2.71 -1.67
C ASP A 104 18.11 2.77 -2.89
N PHE A 105 17.69 1.62 -3.40
CA PHE A 105 16.73 1.52 -4.50
C PHE A 105 15.37 2.15 -4.14
N TRP A 106 14.81 1.82 -2.96
CA TRP A 106 13.55 2.41 -2.51
C TRP A 106 13.67 3.92 -2.25
N GLU A 107 14.77 4.36 -1.62
CA GLU A 107 15.01 5.78 -1.40
C GLU A 107 15.05 6.57 -2.70
N LYS A 108 15.72 6.02 -3.72
CA LYS A 108 15.78 6.63 -5.05
C LYS A 108 14.37 6.74 -5.66
N LEU A 109 13.58 5.66 -5.68
CA LEU A 109 12.24 5.67 -6.24
C LEU A 109 11.31 6.65 -5.50
N CYS A 110 11.32 6.65 -4.17
CA CYS A 110 10.52 7.58 -3.37
C CYS A 110 10.94 9.05 -3.52
N LYS A 111 12.17 9.31 -3.96
CA LYS A 111 12.66 10.67 -4.26
C LYS A 111 12.26 11.11 -5.68
N GLU A 112 12.24 10.19 -6.63
CA GLU A 112 11.95 10.48 -8.04
C GLU A 112 10.45 10.49 -8.36
N TYR A 113 9.65 9.72 -7.61
CA TYR A 113 8.22 9.53 -7.86
C TYR A 113 7.36 9.84 -6.62
N PRO A 114 6.09 10.21 -6.80
CA PRO A 114 5.20 10.57 -5.69
C PRO A 114 4.69 9.34 -4.92
N ILE A 115 5.61 8.55 -4.37
CA ILE A 115 5.32 7.36 -3.58
C ILE A 115 5.16 7.75 -2.11
N ILE A 116 3.97 7.51 -1.55
CA ILE A 116 3.66 7.82 -0.15
C ILE A 116 3.69 6.58 0.74
N SER A 117 3.53 5.38 0.17
CA SER A 117 3.45 4.13 0.90
C SER A 117 4.21 3.02 0.20
N LEU A 118 4.98 2.26 0.97
CA LEU A 118 5.74 1.08 0.54
C LEU A 118 5.40 -0.07 1.47
N GLU A 119 4.76 -1.10 0.94
CA GLU A 119 4.41 -2.34 1.63
C GLU A 119 5.44 -3.41 1.31
N ASP A 120 5.87 -4.13 2.34
CA ASP A 120 6.85 -5.21 2.30
C ASP A 120 8.08 -4.91 1.42
N GLY A 121 8.67 -3.74 1.66
CA GLY A 121 9.86 -3.28 0.94
C GLY A 121 11.11 -4.13 1.18
N LEU A 122 11.11 -4.97 2.22
CA LEU A 122 12.11 -5.98 2.54
C LEU A 122 11.44 -7.28 3.00
N ALA A 123 12.20 -8.37 3.04
CA ALA A 123 11.71 -9.68 3.46
C ALA A 123 11.20 -9.69 4.92
N GLU A 124 10.23 -10.54 5.21
CA GLU A 124 9.51 -10.64 6.49
C GLU A 124 10.38 -11.00 7.69
N GLU A 125 11.56 -11.58 7.48
CA GLU A 125 12.51 -11.92 8.55
C GLU A 125 13.77 -11.03 8.53
N ASP A 126 13.87 -10.08 7.60
CA ASP A 126 15.00 -9.13 7.56
C ASP A 126 14.76 -7.94 8.51
N TRP A 127 14.57 -8.22 9.80
CA TRP A 127 14.26 -7.22 10.83
C TRP A 127 15.30 -6.11 10.92
N PHE A 128 16.57 -6.45 10.73
CA PHE A 128 17.65 -5.45 10.75
C PHE A 128 17.59 -4.51 9.53
N GLY A 129 17.30 -5.06 8.36
CA GLY A 129 17.02 -4.26 7.16
C GLY A 129 15.82 -3.34 7.36
N TRP A 130 14.73 -3.85 7.95
CA TRP A 130 13.53 -3.06 8.24
C TRP A 130 13.79 -1.90 9.22
N GLN A 131 14.64 -2.07 10.23
CA GLN A 131 15.05 -0.99 11.13
C GLN A 131 15.76 0.12 10.35
N LYS A 132 16.73 -0.25 9.49
CA LYS A 132 17.45 0.71 8.63
C LYS A 132 16.52 1.42 7.65
N LEU A 133 15.62 0.67 7.00
CA LEU A 133 14.64 1.21 6.07
C LEU A 133 13.76 2.24 6.78
N THR A 134 13.30 1.92 8.00
CA THR A 134 12.46 2.80 8.81
C THR A 134 13.20 4.05 9.25
N GLU A 135 14.47 3.92 9.65
CA GLU A 135 15.31 5.06 10.00
C GLU A 135 15.47 6.03 8.81
N ARG A 136 15.69 5.50 7.60
CA ARG A 136 15.95 6.30 6.39
C ARG A 136 14.69 6.92 5.78
N LEU A 137 13.61 6.18 5.67
CA LEU A 137 12.42 6.58 4.93
C LEU A 137 11.18 6.82 5.79
N GLY A 138 11.09 6.25 6.98
CA GLY A 138 9.86 6.20 7.79
C GLY A 138 9.29 7.54 8.24
N ARG A 139 10.03 8.65 8.08
CA ARG A 139 9.50 9.99 8.34
C ARG A 139 8.74 10.60 7.15
N LYS A 140 8.96 10.08 5.94
CA LYS A 140 8.43 10.60 4.68
C LYS A 140 7.50 9.63 3.98
N VAL A 141 7.70 8.33 4.20
CA VAL A 141 7.00 7.24 3.53
C VAL A 141 6.37 6.33 4.57
N GLN A 142 5.12 5.95 4.35
CA GLN A 142 4.46 4.91 5.12
C GLN A 142 5.09 3.56 4.76
N LEU A 143 5.67 2.89 5.75
CA LEU A 143 6.32 1.59 5.62
C LEU A 143 5.42 0.53 6.24
N VAL A 144 4.72 -0.20 5.40
CA VAL A 144 3.66 -1.13 5.78
C VAL A 144 4.23 -2.53 5.90
N GLY A 145 4.04 -3.16 7.06
CA GLY A 145 4.29 -4.58 7.22
C GLY A 145 3.01 -5.38 7.00
N ASP A 146 2.95 -6.16 5.91
CA ASP A 146 1.98 -7.22 5.69
C ASP A 146 2.57 -8.54 6.18
N ASP A 147 3.48 -9.16 5.44
CA ASP A 147 4.14 -10.41 5.82
C ASP A 147 5.03 -10.23 7.07
N LEU A 148 5.60 -9.04 7.26
CA LEU A 148 6.35 -8.71 8.47
C LEU A 148 5.53 -8.91 9.75
N PHE A 149 4.27 -8.51 9.77
CA PHE A 149 3.43 -8.50 10.97
C PHE A 149 2.32 -9.54 10.98
N VAL A 150 1.84 -9.98 9.82
CA VAL A 150 0.76 -10.97 9.61
C VAL A 150 -0.47 -10.74 10.52
N THR A 151 -0.83 -9.46 10.76
CA THR A 151 -1.89 -9.04 11.69
C THR A 151 -1.71 -9.61 13.11
N ASN A 152 -0.49 -9.98 13.50
CA ASN A 152 -0.17 -10.64 14.76
C ASN A 152 0.39 -9.66 15.77
N THR A 153 -0.21 -9.57 16.96
CA THR A 153 0.18 -8.63 18.03
C THR A 153 1.59 -8.86 18.56
N GLN A 154 2.09 -10.10 18.58
CA GLN A 154 3.45 -10.39 19.05
C GLN A 154 4.50 -9.89 18.04
N ARG A 155 4.28 -10.13 16.73
CA ARG A 155 5.16 -9.60 15.68
C ARG A 155 5.09 -8.07 15.63
N LEU A 156 3.89 -7.50 15.76
CA LEU A 156 3.71 -6.05 15.84
C LEU A 156 4.44 -5.44 17.06
N ALA A 157 4.32 -6.06 18.25
CA ALA A 157 5.04 -5.61 19.45
C ALA A 157 6.57 -5.62 19.24
N ARG A 158 7.09 -6.65 18.55
CA ARG A 158 8.50 -6.69 18.15
C ARG A 158 8.84 -5.52 17.23
N GLY A 159 8.06 -5.27 16.19
CA GLY A 159 8.30 -4.17 15.25
C GLY A 159 8.27 -2.81 15.93
N ILE A 160 7.35 -2.59 16.86
CA ILE A 160 7.29 -1.37 17.67
C ILE A 160 8.57 -1.20 18.50
N HIS A 161 8.98 -2.26 19.19
CA HIS A 161 10.19 -2.23 20.03
C HIS A 161 11.46 -2.00 19.20
N GLU A 162 11.59 -2.68 18.07
CA GLU A 162 12.75 -2.62 17.18
C GLU A 162 12.70 -1.46 16.20
N LYS A 163 11.60 -0.70 16.15
CA LYS A 163 11.34 0.41 15.20
C LYS A 163 11.40 -0.06 13.73
N ALA A 164 10.81 -1.20 13.47
CA ALA A 164 10.70 -1.81 12.15
C ALA A 164 9.29 -1.57 11.58
N GLY A 165 9.19 -0.77 10.51
CA GLY A 165 7.93 -0.32 9.95
C GLY A 165 7.27 0.81 10.74
N ASN A 166 6.26 1.44 10.16
CA ASN A 166 5.45 2.48 10.79
C ASN A 166 3.95 2.36 10.47
N SER A 167 3.56 1.26 9.82
CA SER A 167 2.18 0.91 9.49
C SER A 167 2.01 -0.60 9.46
N ILE A 168 0.81 -1.07 9.74
CA ILE A 168 0.44 -2.49 9.64
C ILE A 168 -0.68 -2.70 8.64
N LEU A 169 -0.58 -3.75 7.83
CA LEU A 169 -1.70 -4.24 7.04
C LEU A 169 -2.57 -5.17 7.90
N ILE A 170 -3.87 -4.97 7.88
CA ILE A 170 -4.84 -5.70 8.69
C ILE A 170 -5.65 -6.64 7.79
N LYS A 171 -5.45 -7.94 7.98
CA LYS A 171 -6.18 -9.01 7.30
C LYS A 171 -6.91 -9.86 8.34
N VAL A 172 -8.22 -9.64 8.50
CA VAL A 172 -9.03 -10.24 9.56
C VAL A 172 -8.91 -11.76 9.62
N ASN A 173 -8.93 -12.42 8.46
CA ASN A 173 -8.85 -13.88 8.39
C ASN A 173 -7.41 -14.44 8.48
N GLN A 174 -6.38 -13.60 8.52
CA GLN A 174 -5.00 -14.03 8.70
C GLN A 174 -4.72 -14.33 10.16
N ILE A 175 -5.16 -13.46 11.07
CA ILE A 175 -5.10 -13.72 12.52
C ILE A 175 -6.28 -14.59 12.98
N GLY A 176 -7.46 -14.45 12.39
CA GLY A 176 -8.57 -15.40 12.48
C GLY A 176 -9.76 -14.96 13.31
N THR A 177 -9.65 -13.99 14.21
CA THR A 177 -10.77 -13.45 14.99
C THR A 177 -10.84 -11.93 14.90
N LEU A 178 -12.05 -11.39 15.04
CA LEU A 178 -12.25 -9.94 15.10
C LEU A 178 -11.61 -9.33 16.35
N THR A 179 -11.63 -10.04 17.47
CA THR A 179 -11.00 -9.57 18.73
C THR A 179 -9.50 -9.34 18.53
N GLU A 180 -8.78 -10.33 18.03
CA GLU A 180 -7.33 -10.21 17.76
C GLU A 180 -7.02 -9.14 16.71
N THR A 181 -7.90 -9.01 15.70
CA THR A 181 -7.80 -7.94 14.70
C THR A 181 -7.88 -6.56 15.34
N LEU A 182 -8.88 -6.34 16.21
CA LEU A 182 -9.05 -5.07 16.91
C LEU A 182 -7.90 -4.79 17.88
N GLU A 183 -7.37 -5.80 18.55
CA GLU A 183 -6.18 -5.67 19.41
C GLU A 183 -4.95 -5.22 18.60
N ALA A 184 -4.75 -5.76 17.40
CA ALA A 184 -3.66 -5.34 16.52
C ALA A 184 -3.82 -3.88 16.07
N VAL A 185 -5.03 -3.47 15.67
CA VAL A 185 -5.34 -2.08 15.29
C VAL A 185 -5.10 -1.13 16.45
N GLU A 186 -5.60 -1.47 17.65
CA GLU A 186 -5.43 -0.65 18.84
C GLU A 186 -3.95 -0.52 19.23
N MET A 187 -3.21 -1.62 19.20
CA MET A 187 -1.76 -1.63 19.48
C MET A 187 -1.00 -0.72 18.51
N ALA A 188 -1.28 -0.81 17.21
CA ALA A 188 -0.67 0.04 16.19
C ALA A 188 -0.95 1.53 16.47
N ASN A 189 -2.23 1.88 16.66
CA ASN A 189 -2.65 3.26 16.93
C ASN A 189 -1.98 3.84 18.19
N ARG A 190 -1.91 3.06 19.28
CA ARG A 190 -1.23 3.48 20.53
C ARG A 190 0.26 3.69 20.34
N ALA A 191 0.88 2.98 19.40
CA ALA A 191 2.29 3.15 19.05
C ALA A 191 2.54 4.28 18.03
N GLY A 192 1.49 4.98 17.59
CA GLY A 192 1.59 6.02 16.56
C GLY A 192 1.81 5.46 15.15
N MET A 193 1.49 4.18 14.93
CA MET A 193 1.50 3.54 13.62
C MET A 193 0.11 3.63 12.97
N THR A 194 0.08 3.70 11.65
CA THR A 194 -1.18 3.59 10.90
C THR A 194 -1.58 2.13 10.71
N ALA A 195 -2.88 1.89 10.51
CA ALA A 195 -3.42 0.58 10.16
C ALA A 195 -4.21 0.68 8.86
N ILE A 196 -4.02 -0.26 7.94
CA ILE A 196 -4.71 -0.32 6.65
C ILE A 196 -5.55 -1.59 6.64
N VAL A 197 -6.87 -1.46 6.54
CA VAL A 197 -7.74 -2.63 6.41
C VAL A 197 -7.68 -3.17 4.99
N SER A 198 -7.38 -4.45 4.85
CA SER A 198 -7.04 -5.07 3.57
C SER A 198 -7.92 -6.25 3.23
N HIS A 199 -8.15 -6.41 1.93
CA HIS A 199 -8.66 -7.63 1.32
C HIS A 199 -7.61 -8.76 1.31
N ARG A 200 -7.96 -9.87 0.69
CA ARG A 200 -7.04 -10.95 0.30
C ARG A 200 -7.03 -11.09 -1.23
N SER A 201 -5.99 -11.76 -1.80
CA SER A 201 -5.96 -12.08 -3.24
C SER A 201 -7.15 -12.96 -3.64
N GLY A 202 -7.50 -13.96 -2.84
CA GLY A 202 -8.79 -14.67 -2.93
C GLY A 202 -9.87 -13.94 -2.15
N GLU A 203 -10.86 -13.38 -2.83
CA GLU A 203 -11.94 -12.57 -2.25
C GLU A 203 -13.31 -13.03 -2.69
N THR A 204 -14.33 -12.55 -1.96
CA THR A 204 -15.75 -12.69 -2.26
C THR A 204 -16.41 -11.31 -2.34
N GLU A 205 -17.73 -11.28 -2.56
CA GLU A 205 -18.52 -10.04 -2.52
C GLU A 205 -18.83 -9.56 -1.08
N ASP A 206 -18.33 -10.23 -0.04
CA ASP A 206 -18.49 -9.80 1.35
C ASP A 206 -17.89 -8.40 1.56
N VAL A 207 -18.57 -7.58 2.33
CA VAL A 207 -18.24 -6.16 2.51
C VAL A 207 -17.76 -5.82 3.93
N THR A 208 -17.64 -6.79 4.82
CA THR A 208 -17.32 -6.61 6.24
C THR A 208 -16.08 -5.76 6.45
N ILE A 209 -15.05 -5.90 5.61
CA ILE A 209 -13.83 -5.09 5.75
C ILE A 209 -14.04 -3.60 5.46
N ALA A 210 -15.04 -3.23 4.65
CA ALA A 210 -15.40 -1.84 4.43
C ALA A 210 -16.03 -1.22 5.68
N ASP A 211 -16.98 -1.94 6.30
CA ASP A 211 -17.60 -1.54 7.56
C ASP A 211 -16.54 -1.44 8.68
N LEU A 212 -15.65 -2.45 8.76
CA LEU A 212 -14.57 -2.47 9.75
C LEU A 212 -13.63 -1.28 9.60
N ALA A 213 -13.21 -0.95 8.36
CA ALA A 213 -12.30 0.17 8.12
C ALA A 213 -12.84 1.50 8.64
N VAL A 214 -14.16 1.73 8.49
CA VAL A 214 -14.83 2.91 9.02
C VAL A 214 -15.01 2.79 10.55
N ALA A 215 -15.44 1.64 11.04
CA ALA A 215 -15.69 1.41 12.47
C ALA A 215 -14.46 1.62 13.35
N VAL A 216 -13.27 1.23 12.87
CA VAL A 216 -12.00 1.43 13.60
C VAL A 216 -11.31 2.74 13.24
N ASN A 217 -11.94 3.56 12.40
CA ASN A 217 -11.38 4.83 11.92
C ASN A 217 -9.96 4.67 11.32
N ALA A 218 -9.76 3.62 10.54
CA ALA A 218 -8.45 3.31 9.96
C ALA A 218 -7.95 4.39 8.98
N GLY A 219 -8.87 5.10 8.35
CA GLY A 219 -8.58 6.16 7.37
C GLY A 219 -8.04 5.64 6.04
N GLN A 220 -7.72 4.35 5.95
CA GLN A 220 -7.13 3.71 4.78
C GLN A 220 -7.71 2.31 4.55
N VAL A 221 -7.86 1.96 3.28
CA VAL A 221 -8.28 0.61 2.85
C VAL A 221 -7.49 0.18 1.63
N LYS A 222 -7.09 -1.11 1.59
CA LYS A 222 -6.48 -1.76 0.43
C LYS A 222 -7.46 -2.85 -0.02
N THR A 223 -8.19 -2.62 -1.12
CA THR A 223 -9.24 -3.57 -1.55
C THR A 223 -9.31 -3.80 -3.06
N GLY A 224 -8.19 -3.65 -3.75
CA GLY A 224 -8.05 -3.92 -5.17
C GLY A 224 -8.41 -2.73 -6.06
N ALA A 225 -8.29 -2.93 -7.37
CA ALA A 225 -8.68 -1.94 -8.36
C ALA A 225 -10.21 -1.80 -8.43
N PRO A 226 -10.74 -0.67 -8.97
CA PRO A 226 -12.18 -0.48 -9.16
C PRO A 226 -12.71 -1.33 -10.33
N SER A 227 -12.50 -2.62 -10.25
CA SER A 227 -12.80 -3.65 -11.24
C SER A 227 -13.01 -4.98 -10.53
N ARG A 228 -13.81 -5.90 -11.11
CA ARG A 228 -14.29 -7.14 -10.50
C ARG A 228 -15.26 -6.91 -9.33
N THR A 229 -16.33 -7.67 -9.28
CA THR A 229 -17.41 -7.51 -8.29
C THR A 229 -16.93 -7.71 -6.87
N ASP A 230 -16.04 -8.68 -6.65
CA ASP A 230 -15.40 -8.98 -5.37
C ASP A 230 -14.59 -7.80 -4.78
N ARG A 231 -14.15 -6.85 -5.61
CA ARG A 231 -13.47 -5.61 -5.20
C ARG A 231 -14.44 -4.45 -5.12
N VAL A 232 -15.23 -4.26 -6.17
CA VAL A 232 -16.20 -3.15 -6.28
C VAL A 232 -17.26 -3.18 -5.18
N ALA A 233 -17.62 -4.36 -4.69
CA ALA A 233 -18.55 -4.51 -3.57
C ALA A 233 -18.13 -3.69 -2.33
N LYS A 234 -16.83 -3.68 -1.98
CA LYS A 234 -16.28 -2.93 -0.86
C LYS A 234 -16.37 -1.41 -1.10
N TYR A 235 -16.04 -0.96 -2.31
CA TYR A 235 -16.18 0.44 -2.70
C TYR A 235 -17.64 0.91 -2.67
N ASN A 236 -18.56 0.08 -3.16
CA ASN A 236 -20.00 0.38 -3.09
C ASN A 236 -20.50 0.45 -1.63
N GLN A 237 -19.96 -0.38 -0.74
CA GLN A 237 -20.30 -0.32 0.67
C GLN A 237 -19.79 0.97 1.32
N LEU A 238 -18.58 1.39 1.02
CA LEU A 238 -18.04 2.67 1.51
C LEU A 238 -18.86 3.88 1.00
N LEU A 239 -19.37 3.82 -0.25
CA LEU A 239 -20.29 4.84 -0.76
C LEU A 239 -21.61 4.88 0.03
N ARG A 240 -22.18 3.72 0.38
CA ARG A 240 -23.41 3.64 1.22
C ARG A 240 -23.17 4.19 2.60
N ILE A 241 -22.01 3.87 3.21
CA ILE A 241 -21.64 4.39 4.52
C ILE A 241 -21.47 5.92 4.46
N GLU A 242 -20.82 6.47 3.43
CA GLU A 242 -20.70 7.92 3.25
C GLU A 242 -22.07 8.59 3.12
N GLU A 243 -22.99 7.99 2.36
CA GLU A 243 -24.36 8.48 2.21
C GLU A 243 -25.15 8.44 3.52
N GLU A 244 -25.04 7.34 4.29
CA GLU A 244 -25.70 7.18 5.58
C GLU A 244 -25.19 8.15 6.64
N LEU A 245 -23.88 8.39 6.69
CA LEU A 245 -23.26 9.35 7.60
C LEU A 245 -23.56 10.81 7.21
N GLY A 246 -23.83 11.09 5.95
CA GLY A 246 -24.15 12.43 5.45
C GLY A 246 -23.10 13.45 5.85
N LEU A 247 -23.52 14.50 6.57
CA LEU A 247 -22.62 15.57 7.02
C LEU A 247 -21.59 15.15 8.07
N MET A 248 -21.73 13.96 8.66
CA MET A 248 -20.77 13.42 9.61
C MET A 248 -19.66 12.61 8.93
N ALA A 249 -19.78 12.37 7.62
CA ALA A 249 -18.77 11.68 6.86
C ALA A 249 -17.52 12.56 6.68
N GLU A 250 -16.37 12.03 7.07
CA GLU A 250 -15.07 12.67 6.87
C GLU A 250 -14.19 11.80 5.97
N TYR A 251 -13.57 12.44 4.98
CA TYR A 251 -12.54 11.82 4.16
C TYR A 251 -11.20 12.44 4.53
N PRO A 252 -10.31 11.71 5.23
CA PRO A 252 -9.13 12.29 5.84
C PRO A 252 -8.07 12.75 4.82
N GLY A 253 -8.07 12.19 3.60
CA GLY A 253 -7.04 12.50 2.61
C GLY A 253 -5.64 12.28 3.16
N GLU A 254 -4.75 13.26 3.01
CA GLU A 254 -3.38 13.19 3.53
C GLU A 254 -3.30 13.04 5.07
N ASN A 255 -4.35 13.43 5.80
CA ASN A 255 -4.38 13.27 7.25
C ASN A 255 -4.48 11.80 7.70
N ALA A 256 -4.82 10.86 6.80
CA ALA A 256 -4.74 9.43 7.07
C ALA A 256 -3.30 8.97 7.36
N PHE A 257 -2.31 9.70 6.87
CA PHE A 257 -0.88 9.47 7.09
C PHE A 257 -0.36 10.32 8.26
N PHE A 258 -1.04 10.26 9.40
CA PHE A 258 -0.79 11.15 10.55
C PHE A 258 0.61 11.02 11.16
N ASN A 259 1.29 9.92 10.92
CA ASN A 259 2.63 9.63 11.41
C ASN A 259 3.75 10.11 10.48
N LEU A 260 3.42 10.60 9.28
CA LEU A 260 4.39 11.17 8.37
C LEU A 260 4.56 12.68 8.62
N ARG A 261 5.77 13.19 8.44
CA ARG A 261 6.04 14.63 8.52
C ARG A 261 5.88 15.26 7.14
N SER A 262 4.78 15.97 6.90
CA SER A 262 4.72 16.87 5.76
C SER A 262 5.56 18.13 6.04
N GLU A 263 6.37 18.57 5.09
CA GLU A 263 7.12 19.83 5.24
C GLU A 263 6.18 21.04 5.35
N GLU A 264 5.01 20.97 4.75
CA GLU A 264 3.98 22.01 4.82
C GLU A 264 3.29 22.15 6.19
N ARG A 265 3.25 21.10 7.02
CA ARG A 265 2.74 21.19 8.41
C ARG A 265 3.64 22.01 9.33
N ARG A 266 4.86 22.38 8.91
CA ARG A 266 5.78 23.23 9.68
C ARG A 266 5.48 24.71 9.53
N VAL A 267 4.81 25.16 8.47
CA VAL A 267 4.59 26.60 8.17
C VAL A 267 3.38 27.19 8.92
N GLY A 268 2.54 26.37 9.54
CA GLY A 268 1.32 26.81 10.23
C GLY A 268 1.42 26.92 11.76
N LYS A 269 2.60 26.85 12.36
CA LYS A 269 2.82 26.93 13.82
C LYS A 269 4.03 27.81 14.18
N GLU A 270 4.07 29.02 13.63
CA GLU A 270 4.78 30.15 14.21
C GLU A 270 3.79 31.21 14.67
#